data_7be7fecca52953024572f399235f1e72
#
_entry.id   7be7fecca52953024572f399235f1e72
#
_cell.length_a   1.000
_cell.length_b   1.000
_cell.length_c   1.000
_cell.angle_alpha   90.00
_cell.angle_beta   90.00
_cell.angle_gamma   90.00
#
_symmetry.space_group_name_H-M   'P 1'
#
loop_
_entity.id
_entity.type
_entity.pdbx_description
1 polymer ?
#
loop_
_entity_poly.entity_id
_entity_poly.type
_entity_poly.pdbx_seq_one_letter_code
_entity_poly.pdbx_strand_id
1 'polypeptide(L)'
;MKEARRLAGIGMTSQRTRERMVDRLREQGITDERVLSAMASVPRHVFVEEALASRAYEDTALPIGPGQTISQPYVVAKMIEALRAGGRDLGRVLEVGTGCGYQAAVLAHLAPEVYSIERIQALLDRARRNLLGLKLSH
;
A
#
# COMPACT_ATOMS: atom_id res chain seq x y z
N MET A 1 -17.89 3.66 13.14
CA MET A 1 -18.23 2.24 12.94
C MET A 1 -18.18 1.80 11.49
N LYS A 2 -18.81 2.53 10.57
CA LYS A 2 -18.72 2.22 9.13
C LYS A 2 -17.29 2.26 8.61
N GLU A 3 -16.50 3.26 9.02
CA GLU A 3 -15.12 3.43 8.60
C GLU A 3 -14.24 2.28 9.12
N ALA A 4 -14.37 1.91 10.37
CA ALA A 4 -13.62 0.80 10.96
C ALA A 4 -13.91 -0.52 10.23
N ARG A 5 -15.19 -0.76 9.86
CA ARG A 5 -15.57 -1.93 9.07
C ARG A 5 -14.98 -1.91 7.68
N ARG A 6 -14.95 -0.73 7.05
CA ARG A 6 -14.35 -0.57 5.72
C ARG A 6 -12.86 -0.88 5.76
N LEU A 7 -12.15 -0.41 6.78
CA LEU A 7 -10.72 -0.66 6.93
C LEU A 7 -10.43 -2.13 7.26
N ALA A 8 -11.23 -2.76 8.12
CA ALA A 8 -11.08 -4.15 8.48
C ALA A 8 -11.43 -5.10 7.32
N GLY A 9 -12.43 -4.72 6.52
CA GLY A 9 -12.88 -5.53 5.39
C GLY A 9 -13.65 -6.78 5.79
N ILE A 10 -14.25 -7.40 4.79
CA ILE A 10 -14.96 -8.68 4.90
C ILE A 10 -14.72 -9.51 3.63
N GLY A 11 -14.85 -10.83 3.73
CA GLY A 11 -14.66 -11.71 2.57
C GLY A 11 -13.29 -11.52 1.93
N MET A 12 -13.26 -11.16 0.64
CA MET A 12 -12.02 -10.96 -0.12
C MET A 12 -11.23 -9.71 0.30
N THR A 13 -11.79 -8.85 1.14
CA THR A 13 -11.08 -7.69 1.70
C THR A 13 -10.75 -7.87 3.19
N SER A 14 -10.98 -9.06 3.74
CA SER A 14 -10.77 -9.35 5.14
C SER A 14 -9.28 -9.36 5.54
N GLN A 15 -9.03 -9.25 6.84
CA GLN A 15 -7.69 -9.40 7.39
C GLN A 15 -7.07 -10.74 7.00
N ARG A 16 -7.87 -11.80 6.98
CA ARG A 16 -7.42 -13.13 6.58
C ARG A 16 -6.92 -13.16 5.12
N THR A 17 -7.64 -12.50 4.22
CA THR A 17 -7.21 -12.41 2.82
C THR A 17 -5.94 -11.61 2.69
N ARG A 18 -5.79 -10.53 3.47
CA ARG A 18 -4.58 -9.72 3.53
C ARG A 18 -3.39 -10.54 4.03
N GLU A 19 -3.59 -11.34 5.05
CA GLU A 19 -2.54 -12.23 5.58
C GLU A 19 -2.11 -13.27 4.55
N ARG A 20 -3.03 -13.78 3.75
CA ARG A 20 -2.70 -14.69 2.65
C ARG A 20 -1.83 -14.00 1.59
N MET A 21 -2.09 -12.72 1.31
CA MET A 21 -1.24 -11.93 0.42
C MET A 21 0.18 -11.87 0.98
N VAL A 22 0.33 -11.59 2.26
CA VAL A 22 1.63 -11.55 2.93
C VAL A 22 2.33 -12.91 2.88
N ASP A 23 1.61 -14.00 3.10
CA ASP A 23 2.17 -15.35 3.00
C ASP A 23 2.70 -15.63 1.59
N ARG A 24 1.96 -15.21 0.55
CA ARG A 24 2.43 -15.33 -0.84
C ARG A 24 3.69 -14.52 -1.08
N LEU A 25 3.77 -13.31 -0.54
CA LEU A 25 4.98 -12.48 -0.66
C LEU A 25 6.18 -13.18 -0.05
N ARG A 26 6.00 -13.82 1.09
CA ARG A 26 7.05 -14.60 1.75
C ARG A 26 7.49 -15.78 0.87
N GLU A 27 6.53 -16.48 0.27
CA GLU A 27 6.81 -17.59 -0.65
C GLU A 27 7.52 -17.11 -1.92
N GLN A 28 7.25 -15.88 -2.35
CA GLN A 28 7.90 -15.26 -3.52
C GLN A 28 9.29 -14.74 -3.23
N GLY A 29 9.76 -14.85 -1.99
CA GLY A 29 11.13 -14.50 -1.63
C GLY A 29 11.31 -13.20 -0.86
N ILE A 30 10.23 -12.54 -0.44
CA ILE A 30 10.33 -11.37 0.43
C ILE A 30 10.67 -11.86 1.84
N THR A 31 11.84 -11.47 2.34
CA THR A 31 12.35 -11.94 3.64
C THR A 31 12.42 -10.85 4.71
N ASP A 32 12.28 -9.58 4.35
CA ASP A 32 12.29 -8.49 5.32
C ASP A 32 10.97 -8.47 6.10
N GLU A 33 11.00 -8.96 7.34
CA GLU A 33 9.80 -9.09 8.18
C GLU A 33 9.14 -7.75 8.48
N ARG A 34 9.90 -6.66 8.50
CA ARG A 34 9.32 -5.32 8.72
C ARG A 34 8.52 -4.87 7.49
N VAL A 35 8.99 -5.20 6.29
CA VAL A 35 8.24 -4.94 5.05
C VAL A 35 6.96 -5.76 5.04
N LEU A 36 7.03 -7.04 5.38
CA LEU A 36 5.87 -7.94 5.45
C LEU A 36 4.85 -7.44 6.48
N SER A 37 5.32 -7.00 7.64
CA SER A 37 4.47 -6.45 8.69
C SER A 37 3.77 -5.16 8.23
N ALA A 38 4.48 -4.28 7.54
CA ALA A 38 3.89 -3.06 6.99
C ALA A 38 2.81 -3.39 5.96
N MET A 39 3.07 -4.34 5.07
CA MET A 39 2.09 -4.80 4.07
C MET A 39 0.85 -5.41 4.75
N ALA A 40 1.03 -6.13 5.85
CA ALA A 40 -0.08 -6.69 6.63
C ALA A 40 -0.92 -5.60 7.30
N SER A 41 -0.32 -4.45 7.60
CA SER A 41 -0.96 -3.37 8.34
C SER A 41 -1.79 -2.42 7.48
N VAL A 42 -1.50 -2.34 6.18
CA VAL A 42 -2.15 -1.38 5.29
C VAL A 42 -3.34 -2.04 4.57
N PRO A 43 -4.55 -1.47 4.71
CA PRO A 43 -5.73 -2.00 4.02
C PRO A 43 -5.74 -1.61 2.55
N ARG A 44 -5.06 -2.40 1.71
CA ARG A 44 -4.90 -2.13 0.28
C ARG A 44 -6.23 -1.88 -0.43
N HIS A 45 -7.30 -2.57 -0.01
CA HIS A 45 -8.61 -2.47 -0.65
C HIS A 45 -9.23 -1.06 -0.61
N VAL A 46 -8.83 -0.20 0.33
CA VAL A 46 -9.34 1.17 0.38
C VAL A 46 -8.65 2.09 -0.62
N PHE A 47 -7.55 1.65 -1.24
CA PHE A 47 -6.80 2.42 -2.22
C PHE A 47 -7.26 2.19 -3.66
N VAL A 48 -8.12 1.21 -3.90
CA VAL A 48 -8.69 0.91 -5.21
C VAL A 48 -10.16 1.32 -5.25
N GLU A 49 -10.73 1.39 -6.44
CA GLU A 49 -12.16 1.64 -6.60
C GLU A 49 -12.96 0.50 -5.96
N GLU A 50 -14.12 0.82 -5.41
CA GLU A 50 -14.96 -0.15 -4.71
C GLU A 50 -15.29 -1.36 -5.59
N ALA A 51 -15.51 -1.14 -6.88
CA ALA A 51 -15.76 -2.21 -7.84
C ALA A 51 -14.61 -3.21 -7.96
N LEU A 52 -13.38 -2.80 -7.62
CA LEU A 52 -12.18 -3.64 -7.71
C LEU A 52 -11.70 -4.12 -6.33
N ALA A 53 -12.37 -3.74 -5.25
CA ALA A 53 -11.92 -4.04 -3.89
C ALA A 53 -11.72 -5.54 -3.64
N SER A 54 -12.56 -6.40 -4.21
CA SER A 54 -12.45 -7.85 -4.06
C SER A 54 -11.18 -8.42 -4.69
N ARG A 55 -10.53 -7.67 -5.57
CA ARG A 55 -9.28 -8.07 -6.25
C ARG A 55 -8.05 -7.42 -5.65
N ALA A 56 -8.21 -6.56 -4.64
CA ALA A 56 -7.13 -5.73 -4.11
C ALA A 56 -5.93 -6.54 -3.59
N TYR A 57 -6.17 -7.73 -3.09
CA TYR A 57 -5.11 -8.57 -2.50
C TYR A 57 -4.55 -9.62 -3.45
N GLU A 58 -4.98 -9.64 -4.71
CA GLU A 58 -4.36 -10.44 -5.74
C GLU A 58 -3.00 -9.84 -6.10
N ASP A 59 -2.05 -10.68 -6.55
CA ASP A 59 -0.73 -10.20 -6.99
C ASP A 59 -0.81 -9.69 -8.43
N THR A 60 -1.51 -8.58 -8.61
CA THR A 60 -1.74 -7.96 -9.91
C THR A 60 -1.84 -6.45 -9.75
N ALA A 61 -1.46 -5.73 -10.81
CA ALA A 61 -1.70 -4.30 -10.91
C ALA A 61 -3.18 -4.06 -11.24
N LEU A 62 -3.74 -3.00 -10.70
CA LEU A 62 -5.15 -2.63 -10.96
C LEU A 62 -5.22 -1.16 -11.39
N PRO A 63 -6.18 -0.78 -12.22
CA PRO A 63 -6.35 0.62 -12.62
C PRO A 63 -6.79 1.49 -11.45
N ILE A 64 -6.25 2.71 -11.39
CA ILE A 64 -6.61 3.70 -10.37
C ILE A 64 -7.13 5.01 -10.97
N GLY A 65 -7.41 5.02 -12.27
CA GLY A 65 -7.85 6.20 -13.00
C GLY A 65 -6.70 6.77 -13.82
N PRO A 66 -6.79 7.98 -14.37
CA PRO A 66 -6.17 8.53 -15.60
C PRO A 66 -4.96 7.77 -16.17
N GLY A 67 -5.19 6.57 -16.72
CA GLY A 67 -4.14 5.77 -17.37
C GLY A 67 -3.08 5.20 -16.45
N GLN A 68 -3.31 5.21 -15.13
CA GLN A 68 -2.34 4.76 -14.13
C GLN A 68 -2.85 3.53 -13.37
N THR A 69 -1.93 2.82 -12.71
CA THR A 69 -2.23 1.62 -11.94
C THR A 69 -1.62 1.70 -10.55
N ILE A 70 -2.24 0.98 -9.60
CA ILE A 70 -1.57 0.58 -8.36
C ILE A 70 -0.69 -0.62 -8.72
N SER A 71 0.59 -0.58 -8.34
CA SER A 71 1.51 -1.68 -8.61
C SER A 71 1.09 -2.94 -7.86
N GLN A 72 1.38 -4.11 -8.44
CA GLN A 72 1.10 -5.37 -7.76
C GLN A 72 1.83 -5.47 -6.41
N PRO A 73 1.26 -6.18 -5.43
CA PRO A 73 1.87 -6.26 -4.10
C PRO A 73 3.34 -6.68 -4.09
N TYR A 74 3.71 -7.68 -4.88
CA TYR A 74 5.09 -8.14 -4.94
C TYR A 74 6.06 -7.03 -5.36
N VAL A 75 5.69 -6.22 -6.35
CA VAL A 75 6.55 -5.11 -6.82
C VAL A 75 6.75 -4.08 -5.72
N VAL A 76 5.69 -3.70 -5.02
CA VAL A 76 5.78 -2.75 -3.90
C VAL A 76 6.69 -3.31 -2.81
N ALA A 77 6.45 -4.54 -2.40
CA ALA A 77 7.24 -5.19 -1.35
C ALA A 77 8.71 -5.32 -1.75
N LYS A 78 8.98 -5.73 -2.98
CA LYS A 78 10.36 -5.93 -3.48
C LYS A 78 11.13 -4.62 -3.57
N MET A 79 10.49 -3.56 -4.05
CA MET A 79 11.13 -2.24 -4.13
C MET A 79 11.48 -1.70 -2.74
N ILE A 80 10.58 -1.84 -1.79
CA ILE A 80 10.81 -1.37 -0.42
C ILE A 80 11.86 -2.24 0.27
N GLU A 81 11.83 -3.56 0.07
CA GLU A 81 12.86 -4.46 0.59
C GLU A 81 14.25 -4.08 0.06
N ALA A 82 14.34 -3.78 -1.24
CA ALA A 82 15.60 -3.35 -1.86
C ALA A 82 16.08 -2.01 -1.27
N LEU A 83 15.15 -1.09 -1.01
CA LEU A 83 15.47 0.20 -0.39
C LEU A 83 16.04 0.01 1.02
N ARG A 84 15.57 -1.00 1.74
CA ARG A 84 16.03 -1.37 3.07
C ARG A 84 17.11 -2.45 3.07
N ALA A 85 17.86 -2.58 1.98
CA ALA A 85 18.84 -3.65 1.82
C ALA A 85 19.73 -3.82 3.06
N GLY A 86 19.82 -5.07 3.58
CA GLY A 86 20.52 -5.36 4.81
C GLY A 86 19.72 -5.03 6.08
N GLY A 87 18.43 -4.73 5.96
CA GLY A 87 17.56 -4.43 7.10
C GLY A 87 17.77 -3.06 7.71
N ARG A 88 18.35 -2.11 6.96
CA ARG A 88 18.62 -0.77 7.48
C ARG A 88 17.35 0.04 7.70
N ASP A 89 17.38 0.91 8.69
CA ASP A 89 16.29 1.83 8.96
C ASP A 89 16.26 2.94 7.89
N LEU A 90 15.05 3.31 7.47
CA LEU A 90 14.84 4.41 6.56
C LEU A 90 14.69 5.72 7.34
N GLY A 91 15.36 6.76 6.89
CA GLY A 91 15.17 8.11 7.40
C GLY A 91 14.08 8.83 6.62
N ARG A 92 14.44 9.89 5.89
CA ARG A 92 13.52 10.57 4.99
C ARG A 92 13.46 9.84 3.66
N VAL A 93 12.25 9.60 3.17
CA VAL A 93 12.01 8.91 1.91
C VAL A 93 11.27 9.84 0.96
N LEU A 94 11.71 9.89 -0.28
CA LEU A 94 10.99 10.56 -1.36
C LEU A 94 10.44 9.50 -2.31
N GLU A 95 9.12 9.55 -2.52
CA GLU A 95 8.45 8.75 -3.53
C GLU A 95 8.09 9.63 -4.72
N VAL A 96 8.43 9.17 -5.92
CA VAL A 96 8.01 9.83 -7.16
C VAL A 96 6.89 9.01 -7.79
N GLY A 97 5.71 9.63 -7.96
CA GLY A 97 4.53 8.94 -8.46
C GLY A 97 3.67 8.39 -7.33
N THR A 98 2.99 9.29 -6.61
CA THR A 98 2.13 8.93 -5.47
C THR A 98 1.01 7.95 -5.85
N GLY A 99 0.43 8.13 -7.04
CA GLY A 99 -0.72 7.34 -7.47
C GLY A 99 -1.89 7.49 -6.51
N CYS A 100 -2.40 6.37 -6.03
CA CYS A 100 -3.50 6.37 -5.06
C CYS A 100 -3.03 6.50 -3.59
N GLY A 101 -1.72 6.51 -3.35
CA GLY A 101 -1.15 6.65 -2.01
C GLY A 101 -0.82 5.34 -1.30
N TYR A 102 -1.02 4.20 -1.93
CA TYR A 102 -0.79 2.90 -1.28
C TYR A 102 0.66 2.71 -0.83
N GLN A 103 1.62 2.90 -1.73
CA GLN A 103 3.03 2.72 -1.38
C GLN A 103 3.48 3.72 -0.32
N ALA A 104 3.00 4.96 -0.39
CA ALA A 104 3.26 5.97 0.64
C ALA A 104 2.75 5.50 2.01
N ALA A 105 1.57 4.88 2.06
CA ALA A 105 1.02 4.33 3.30
C ALA A 105 1.90 3.20 3.85
N VAL A 106 2.39 2.31 3.00
CA VAL A 106 3.31 1.25 3.43
C VAL A 106 4.61 1.85 3.95
N LEU A 107 5.18 2.81 3.22
CA LEU A 107 6.42 3.49 3.63
C LEU A 107 6.26 4.22 4.98
N ALA A 108 5.08 4.76 5.27
CA ALA A 108 4.81 5.45 6.53
C ALA A 108 4.96 4.55 7.75
N HIS A 109 4.85 3.23 7.58
CA HIS A 109 5.09 2.26 8.65
C HIS A 109 6.58 1.96 8.84
N LEU A 110 7.44 2.41 7.91
CA LEU A 110 8.85 2.02 7.86
C LEU A 110 9.80 3.20 7.95
N ALA A 111 9.30 4.42 7.77
CA ALA A 111 10.11 5.63 7.75
C ALA A 111 9.43 6.73 8.57
N PRO A 112 10.21 7.53 9.33
CA PRO A 112 9.64 8.64 10.11
C PRO A 112 9.10 9.77 9.26
N GLU A 113 9.64 9.96 8.05
CA GLU A 113 9.20 11.01 7.13
C GLU A 113 9.11 10.45 5.72
N VAL A 114 7.95 10.64 5.09
CA VAL A 114 7.72 10.26 3.70
C VAL A 114 7.21 11.48 2.93
N TYR A 115 7.91 11.81 1.88
CA TYR A 115 7.52 12.85 0.94
C TYR A 115 7.13 12.17 -0.37
N SER A 116 5.99 12.51 -0.92
CA SER A 116 5.52 11.90 -2.15
C SER A 116 5.03 12.96 -3.11
N ILE A 117 5.41 12.84 -4.38
CA ILE A 117 5.04 13.79 -5.40
C ILE A 117 4.25 13.11 -6.51
N GLU A 118 3.20 13.80 -6.97
CA GLU A 118 2.32 13.31 -8.02
C GLU A 118 2.01 14.43 -9.00
N ARG A 119 2.20 14.15 -10.26
CA ARG A 119 1.98 15.09 -11.37
C ARG A 119 0.48 15.27 -11.69
N ILE A 120 -0.30 14.21 -11.51
CA ILE A 120 -1.73 14.19 -11.90
C ILE A 120 -2.58 14.62 -10.70
N GLN A 121 -3.19 15.80 -10.78
CA GLN A 121 -3.93 16.38 -9.66
C GLN A 121 -5.05 15.49 -9.13
N ALA A 122 -5.79 14.82 -10.01
CA ALA A 122 -6.88 13.93 -9.60
C ALA A 122 -6.37 12.77 -8.74
N LEU A 123 -5.19 12.23 -9.07
CA LEU A 123 -4.56 11.16 -8.27
C LEU A 123 -4.05 11.70 -6.94
N LEU A 124 -3.45 12.88 -6.95
CA LEU A 124 -2.96 13.50 -5.73
C LEU A 124 -4.09 13.76 -4.73
N ASP A 125 -5.21 14.26 -5.20
CA ASP A 125 -6.39 14.50 -4.35
C ASP A 125 -6.93 13.20 -3.78
N ARG A 126 -6.97 12.16 -4.59
CA ARG A 126 -7.39 10.82 -4.17
C ARG A 126 -6.44 10.23 -3.12
N ALA A 127 -5.14 10.36 -3.34
CA ALA A 127 -4.13 9.90 -2.40
C ALA A 127 -4.28 10.59 -1.05
N ARG A 128 -4.48 11.90 -1.05
CA ARG A 128 -4.71 12.67 0.18
C ARG A 128 -5.93 12.17 0.95
N ARG A 129 -7.04 11.93 0.26
CA ARG A 129 -8.24 11.40 0.90
C ARG A 129 -8.00 10.02 1.51
N ASN A 130 -7.32 9.14 0.77
CA ASN A 130 -7.01 7.79 1.24
C ASN A 130 -6.12 7.82 2.48
N LEU A 131 -5.07 8.63 2.46
CA LEU A 131 -4.12 8.73 3.56
C LEU A 131 -4.74 9.37 4.81
N LEU A 132 -5.56 10.40 4.64
CA LEU A 132 -6.28 11.03 5.75
C LEU A 132 -7.27 10.04 6.39
N GLY A 133 -7.94 9.22 5.59
CA GLY A 133 -8.83 8.18 6.09
C GLY A 133 -8.13 7.15 6.96
N LEU A 134 -6.82 6.97 6.78
CA LEU A 134 -5.99 6.09 7.62
C LEU A 134 -5.30 6.86 8.74
N LYS A 135 -5.60 8.15 8.91
CA LYS A 135 -4.95 9.05 9.86
C LYS A 135 -3.44 9.18 9.63
N LEU A 136 -3.02 9.07 8.39
CA LEU A 136 -1.65 9.30 7.94
C LEU A 136 -1.59 10.70 7.32
N SER A 137 -0.97 11.64 8.01
CA SER A 137 -0.87 13.05 7.60
C SER A 137 0.58 13.47 7.51
N HIS A 138 1.24 13.12 6.44
CA HIS A 138 2.64 13.49 6.25
C HIS A 138 2.81 14.42 5.07
#